data_d1fb5480500f26d8a5b801f920e01219
#
_entry.id   d1fb5480500f26d8a5b801f920e01219
#
_cell.length_a   1.000
_cell.length_b   1.000
_cell.length_c   1.000
_cell.angle_alpha   90.00
_cell.angle_beta   90.00
_cell.angle_gamma   90.00
#
_symmetry.space_group_name_H-M   'P 1'
#
loop_
_entity.id
_entity.type
_entity.pdbx_description
1 polymer ?
#
loop_
_entity_poly.entity_id
_entity_poly.type
_entity_poly.pdbx_seq_one_letter_code
_entity_poly.pdbx_strand_id
1 'polypeptide(L)'
;KPTVGLISRSGIIPISSMQDTAGPMGKTIADCAVVLDALWGKDELDPATLACPDHFDFAGALNRGVAGFRIGVLTFDDAPQDELENTILEQARQILVQQGAALVPVSLPQGRLNNLPVLEHEFKNGINAWLGSVRGCTAMRTLDDILAYNRRHAQTCLRYGQDLLESSNRTSGTLREADYLRQRLALTRQTRTEGIDRLLKEYQLDCLMTVKITGYAPIAGYPCAAVCAQSPDQGTPCSVLFISTAWSEETLITAAHALETKLCARHAPIFQ
;
A
#
# COMPACT_ATOMS: atom_id res chain seq x y z
N LYS A 1 1.62 2.11 4.47
CA LYS A 1 1.64 2.68 3.12
C LYS A 1 0.74 3.91 3.09
N PRO A 2 1.25 5.15 2.84
CA PRO A 2 0.41 6.35 2.71
C PRO A 2 -0.28 6.44 1.34
N THR A 3 -1.13 7.44 1.20
CA THR A 3 -1.70 7.88 -0.08
C THR A 3 -0.57 8.22 -1.06
N VAL A 4 -0.73 7.86 -2.33
CA VAL A 4 0.19 8.29 -3.39
C VAL A 4 0.15 9.81 -3.51
N GLY A 5 1.30 10.45 -3.28
CA GLY A 5 1.44 11.89 -3.22
C GLY A 5 1.44 12.51 -1.82
N LEU A 6 1.29 11.71 -0.73
CA LEU A 6 1.53 12.22 0.62
C LEU A 6 3.02 12.53 0.84
N ILE A 7 3.88 11.64 0.36
CA ILE A 7 5.34 11.77 0.39
C ILE A 7 5.84 11.82 -1.05
N SER A 8 6.76 12.73 -1.32
CA SER A 8 7.39 12.84 -2.64
C SER A 8 8.10 11.54 -3.03
N ARG A 9 8.02 11.20 -4.31
CA ARG A 9 8.73 10.08 -4.95
C ARG A 9 9.94 10.54 -5.75
N SER A 10 10.28 11.82 -5.65
CA SER A 10 11.45 12.39 -6.31
C SER A 10 12.72 11.63 -5.90
N GLY A 11 13.51 11.16 -6.86
CA GLY A 11 14.70 10.36 -6.61
C GLY A 11 14.46 8.86 -6.36
N ILE A 12 13.21 8.41 -6.19
CA ILE A 12 12.87 6.99 -6.05
C ILE A 12 12.82 6.33 -7.43
N ILE A 13 13.44 5.16 -7.57
CA ILE A 13 13.35 4.36 -8.81
C ILE A 13 11.91 3.89 -8.98
N PRO A 14 11.22 4.26 -10.07
CA PRO A 14 9.80 4.01 -10.21
C PRO A 14 9.49 2.58 -10.69
N ILE A 15 8.35 2.06 -10.24
CA ILE A 15 7.68 0.91 -10.85
C ILE A 15 6.36 1.39 -11.49
N SER A 16 5.52 2.09 -10.73
CA SER A 16 4.19 2.49 -11.18
C SER A 16 3.80 3.86 -10.64
N SER A 17 3.40 4.74 -11.52
CA SER A 17 2.90 6.07 -11.15
C SER A 17 1.64 6.05 -10.30
N MET A 18 0.84 4.95 -10.39
CA MET A 18 -0.40 4.76 -9.63
C MET A 18 -0.17 4.28 -8.19
N GLN A 19 0.88 3.51 -7.97
CA GLN A 19 1.02 2.68 -6.76
C GLN A 19 2.23 3.06 -5.92
N ASP A 20 3.28 3.62 -6.53
CA ASP A 20 4.53 3.94 -5.84
C ASP A 20 4.31 5.00 -4.78
N THR A 21 4.82 4.71 -3.61
CA THR A 21 4.90 5.66 -2.50
C THR A 21 5.96 5.18 -1.51
N ALA A 22 6.67 6.11 -0.90
CA ALA A 22 7.43 5.83 0.31
C ALA A 22 6.47 5.74 1.49
N GLY A 23 6.80 4.91 2.49
CA GLY A 23 5.98 4.80 3.69
C GLY A 23 6.81 4.32 4.87
N PRO A 24 6.56 4.82 6.08
CA PRO A 24 7.32 4.43 7.26
C PRO A 24 7.06 2.97 7.65
N MET A 25 8.10 2.32 8.15
CA MET A 25 8.05 1.05 8.86
C MET A 25 8.65 1.27 10.24
N GLY A 26 7.79 1.34 11.26
CA GLY A 26 8.17 1.55 12.65
C GLY A 26 7.97 0.31 13.53
N LYS A 27 8.44 0.37 14.73
CA LYS A 27 8.15 -0.63 15.77
C LYS A 27 6.72 -0.50 16.27
N THR A 28 6.18 0.71 16.20
CA THR A 28 4.82 1.07 16.62
C THR A 28 4.16 1.98 15.57
N ILE A 29 2.85 2.10 15.65
CA ILE A 29 2.10 3.09 14.86
C ILE A 29 2.51 4.52 15.23
N ALA A 30 2.86 4.75 16.49
CA ALA A 30 3.38 6.05 16.94
C ALA A 30 4.70 6.42 16.25
N ASP A 31 5.64 5.47 16.09
CA ASP A 31 6.88 5.69 15.30
C ASP A 31 6.54 6.09 13.86
N CYS A 32 5.57 5.40 13.24
CA CYS A 32 5.14 5.70 11.89
C CYS A 32 4.50 7.09 11.77
N ALA A 33 3.73 7.52 12.77
CA ALA A 33 3.11 8.84 12.81
C ALA A 33 4.18 9.95 12.86
N VAL A 34 5.20 9.80 13.72
CA VAL A 34 6.32 10.75 13.82
C VAL A 34 7.09 10.85 12.50
N VAL A 35 7.35 9.71 11.84
CA VAL A 35 8.05 9.71 10.54
C VAL A 35 7.18 10.34 9.45
N LEU A 36 5.88 10.07 9.43
CA LEU A 36 4.96 10.72 8.48
C LEU A 36 4.95 12.23 8.67
N ASP A 37 4.93 12.70 9.92
CA ASP A 37 4.92 14.13 10.24
C ASP A 37 6.16 14.85 9.71
N ALA A 38 7.29 14.16 9.64
CA ALA A 38 8.54 14.68 9.10
C ALA A 38 8.67 14.62 7.57
N LEU A 39 7.91 13.74 6.89
CA LEU A 39 8.13 13.42 5.48
C LEU A 39 7.03 13.91 4.53
N TRP A 40 5.83 14.22 5.04
CA TRP A 40 4.72 14.64 4.18
C TRP A 40 4.91 16.04 3.63
N GLY A 41 4.34 16.30 2.46
CA GLY A 41 4.35 17.65 1.90
C GLY A 41 4.37 17.70 0.39
N LYS A 42 4.25 18.92 -0.15
CA LYS A 42 4.27 19.20 -1.58
C LYS A 42 5.70 19.28 -2.10
N ASP A 43 5.92 18.73 -3.28
CA ASP A 43 7.19 18.78 -4.02
C ASP A 43 6.89 19.03 -5.50
N GLU A 44 7.43 20.11 -6.05
CA GLU A 44 7.26 20.47 -7.47
C GLU A 44 7.85 19.41 -8.42
N LEU A 45 8.79 18.60 -7.95
CA LEU A 45 9.39 17.52 -8.71
C LEU A 45 8.52 16.24 -8.75
N ASP A 46 7.51 16.12 -7.88
CA ASP A 46 6.51 15.05 -7.95
C ASP A 46 5.09 15.61 -8.01
N PRO A 47 4.49 15.73 -9.21
CA PRO A 47 3.16 16.30 -9.39
C PRO A 47 2.06 15.62 -8.59
N ALA A 48 2.21 14.36 -8.16
CA ALA A 48 1.23 13.69 -7.32
C ALA A 48 1.08 14.37 -5.95
N THR A 49 2.11 15.03 -5.46
CA THR A 49 2.08 15.72 -4.16
C THR A 49 1.28 17.04 -4.20
N LEU A 50 1.01 17.58 -5.38
CA LEU A 50 0.26 18.84 -5.51
C LEU A 50 -1.19 18.72 -5.01
N ALA A 51 -1.76 17.50 -5.00
CA ALA A 51 -3.07 17.19 -4.45
C ALA A 51 -3.05 16.97 -2.92
N CYS A 52 -1.86 16.96 -2.30
CA CYS A 52 -1.73 16.77 -0.85
C CYS A 52 -2.42 17.90 -0.10
N PRO A 53 -3.26 17.61 0.90
CA PRO A 53 -3.81 18.61 1.80
C PRO A 53 -2.74 19.48 2.45
N ASP A 54 -3.10 20.67 2.88
CA ASP A 54 -2.17 21.61 3.48
C ASP A 54 -1.94 21.37 4.98
N HIS A 55 -2.66 20.43 5.58
CA HIS A 55 -2.56 20.13 7.00
C HIS A 55 -2.88 18.68 7.32
N PHE A 56 -2.08 18.10 8.22
CA PHE A 56 -2.32 16.84 8.93
C PHE A 56 -1.91 16.99 10.39
N ASP A 57 -2.56 16.21 11.27
CA ASP A 57 -2.23 16.11 12.70
C ASP A 57 -2.06 14.64 13.07
N PHE A 58 -0.95 14.04 12.62
CA PHE A 58 -0.65 12.63 12.87
C PHE A 58 -0.39 12.36 14.36
N ALA A 59 0.21 13.30 15.08
CA ALA A 59 0.45 13.19 16.51
C ALA A 59 -0.88 13.23 17.30
N GLY A 60 -1.80 14.13 16.96
CA GLY A 60 -3.13 14.20 17.56
C GLY A 60 -3.97 12.97 17.25
N ALA A 61 -3.80 12.37 16.08
CA ALA A 61 -4.51 11.14 15.67
C ALA A 61 -4.27 9.97 16.63
N LEU A 62 -3.07 9.88 17.24
CA LEU A 62 -2.75 8.85 18.24
C LEU A 62 -3.61 8.91 19.50
N ASN A 63 -4.18 10.08 19.82
CA ASN A 63 -4.92 10.32 21.06
C ASN A 63 -6.44 10.34 20.89
N ARG A 64 -6.97 10.26 19.66
CA ARG A 64 -8.41 10.43 19.39
C ARG A 64 -9.24 9.23 19.84
N GLY A 65 -8.69 8.01 19.84
CA GLY A 65 -9.42 6.77 20.08
C GLY A 65 -10.47 6.46 19.00
N VAL A 66 -11.12 5.29 19.12
CA VAL A 66 -12.07 4.77 18.11
C VAL A 66 -13.52 4.79 18.56
N ALA A 67 -13.84 5.44 19.68
CA ALA A 67 -15.22 5.56 20.14
C ALA A 67 -16.06 6.27 19.07
N GLY A 68 -17.14 5.60 18.63
CA GLY A 68 -18.01 6.10 17.58
C GLY A 68 -17.54 5.80 16.14
N PHE A 69 -16.35 5.26 15.94
CA PHE A 69 -15.91 4.81 14.60
C PHE A 69 -16.79 3.68 14.10
N ARG A 70 -17.06 3.70 12.79
CA ARG A 70 -17.71 2.63 12.06
C ARG A 70 -16.67 1.94 11.17
N ILE A 71 -16.26 0.74 11.54
CA ILE A 71 -15.19 0.01 10.86
C ILE A 71 -15.80 -1.16 10.07
N GLY A 72 -15.58 -1.18 8.76
CA GLY A 72 -15.99 -2.27 7.89
C GLY A 72 -15.06 -3.48 8.07
N VAL A 73 -15.60 -4.62 8.50
CA VAL A 73 -14.84 -5.88 8.56
C VAL A 73 -14.90 -6.52 7.18
N LEU A 74 -13.82 -6.38 6.43
CA LEU A 74 -13.72 -6.78 5.04
C LEU A 74 -13.37 -8.28 4.93
N THR A 75 -14.25 -9.02 4.27
CA THR A 75 -14.04 -10.41 3.87
C THR A 75 -14.02 -10.55 2.35
N PHE A 76 -13.48 -11.67 1.88
CA PHE A 76 -13.43 -12.01 0.46
C PHE A 76 -14.07 -13.39 0.26
N ASP A 77 -15.11 -13.48 -0.57
CA ASP A 77 -15.88 -14.72 -0.74
C ASP A 77 -15.06 -15.88 -1.37
N ASP A 78 -14.04 -15.56 -2.22
CA ASP A 78 -13.13 -16.52 -2.89
C ASP A 78 -11.81 -16.75 -2.13
N ALA A 79 -11.60 -16.04 -1.03
CA ALA A 79 -10.40 -16.16 -0.20
C ALA A 79 -10.80 -16.21 1.29
N PRO A 80 -11.43 -17.28 1.77
CA PRO A 80 -11.81 -17.42 3.17
C PRO A 80 -10.56 -17.34 4.07
N GLN A 81 -10.75 -16.83 5.27
CA GLN A 81 -9.72 -16.83 6.30
C GLN A 81 -9.43 -18.25 6.75
N ASP A 82 -8.18 -18.53 7.05
CA ASP A 82 -7.78 -19.72 7.78
C ASP A 82 -8.08 -19.59 9.29
N GLU A 83 -7.75 -20.63 10.07
CA GLU A 83 -8.03 -20.65 11.51
C GLU A 83 -7.28 -19.56 12.28
N LEU A 84 -6.02 -19.29 11.93
CA LEU A 84 -5.20 -18.25 12.55
C LEU A 84 -5.76 -16.87 12.23
N GLU A 85 -6.05 -16.62 10.95
CA GLU A 85 -6.63 -15.36 10.49
C GLU A 85 -7.98 -15.06 11.14
N ASN A 86 -8.84 -16.09 11.30
CA ASN A 86 -10.12 -15.97 12.00
C ASN A 86 -9.91 -15.62 13.48
N THR A 87 -8.95 -16.27 14.15
CA THR A 87 -8.63 -16.00 15.54
C THR A 87 -8.16 -14.56 15.75
N ILE A 88 -7.25 -14.10 14.89
CA ILE A 88 -6.72 -12.73 14.94
C ILE A 88 -7.82 -11.70 14.64
N LEU A 89 -8.65 -11.97 13.63
CA LEU A 89 -9.74 -11.07 13.27
C LEU A 89 -10.73 -10.93 14.42
N GLU A 90 -11.07 -12.03 15.10
CA GLU A 90 -11.99 -12.00 16.24
C GLU A 90 -11.39 -11.26 17.46
N GLN A 91 -10.11 -11.44 17.74
CA GLN A 91 -9.41 -10.66 18.78
C GLN A 91 -9.44 -9.16 18.48
N ALA A 92 -9.13 -8.78 17.24
CA ALA A 92 -9.17 -7.39 16.81
C ALA A 92 -10.57 -6.79 16.93
N ARG A 93 -11.61 -7.54 16.56
CA ARG A 93 -13.02 -7.15 16.70
C ARG A 93 -13.38 -6.87 18.16
N GLN A 94 -13.06 -7.79 19.05
CA GLN A 94 -13.36 -7.65 20.49
C GLN A 94 -12.68 -6.41 21.07
N ILE A 95 -11.41 -6.19 20.77
CA ILE A 95 -10.65 -5.03 21.23
C ILE A 95 -11.28 -3.72 20.75
N LEU A 96 -11.63 -3.62 19.48
CA LEU A 96 -12.18 -2.38 18.91
C LEU A 96 -13.61 -2.09 19.41
N VAL A 97 -14.44 -3.13 19.55
CA VAL A 97 -15.79 -3.00 20.13
C VAL A 97 -15.72 -2.54 21.60
N GLN A 98 -14.81 -3.11 22.39
CA GLN A 98 -14.60 -2.69 23.79
C GLN A 98 -14.17 -1.22 23.90
N GLN A 99 -13.55 -0.67 22.87
CA GLN A 99 -13.16 0.74 22.79
C GLN A 99 -14.24 1.64 22.15
N GLY A 100 -15.43 1.10 21.90
CA GLY A 100 -16.59 1.85 21.42
C GLY A 100 -16.74 1.98 19.91
N ALA A 101 -16.00 1.20 19.13
CA ALA A 101 -16.19 1.13 17.68
C ALA A 101 -17.39 0.24 17.30
N ALA A 102 -18.13 0.62 16.26
CA ALA A 102 -19.15 -0.20 15.62
C ALA A 102 -18.54 -0.97 14.43
N LEU A 103 -18.70 -2.29 14.41
CA LEU A 103 -18.18 -3.12 13.34
C LEU A 103 -19.29 -3.53 12.37
N VAL A 104 -19.05 -3.39 11.08
CA VAL A 104 -19.99 -3.68 10.00
C VAL A 104 -19.39 -4.72 9.08
N PRO A 105 -19.98 -5.91 8.90
CA PRO A 105 -19.49 -6.88 7.94
C PRO A 105 -19.69 -6.33 6.51
N VAL A 106 -18.63 -6.38 5.70
CA VAL A 106 -18.66 -5.96 4.30
C VAL A 106 -17.83 -6.90 3.44
N SER A 107 -18.13 -6.95 2.14
CA SER A 107 -17.34 -7.73 1.19
C SER A 107 -17.00 -6.91 -0.04
N LEU A 108 -15.84 -7.19 -0.61
CA LEU A 108 -15.47 -6.70 -1.94
C LEU A 108 -15.80 -7.76 -2.99
N PRO A 109 -16.21 -7.33 -4.20
CA PRO A 109 -16.41 -8.26 -5.28
C PRO A 109 -15.10 -9.00 -5.54
N GLN A 110 -15.28 -10.28 -5.79
CA GLN A 110 -14.21 -11.21 -6.11
C GLN A 110 -13.63 -10.92 -7.48
N GLY A 111 -12.46 -11.33 -7.64
CA GLY A 111 -11.71 -11.28 -8.85
C GLY A 111 -10.26 -10.93 -8.54
N ARG A 112 -9.36 -11.66 -9.11
CA ARG A 112 -7.94 -11.35 -9.01
C ARG A 112 -7.69 -10.00 -9.68
N LEU A 113 -7.34 -9.01 -8.90
CA LEU A 113 -6.89 -7.72 -9.43
C LEU A 113 -5.57 -7.94 -10.17
N ASN A 114 -5.65 -8.06 -11.51
CA ASN A 114 -4.46 -8.27 -12.34
C ASN A 114 -3.88 -6.92 -12.76
N ASN A 115 -2.96 -6.39 -11.95
CA ASN A 115 -2.27 -5.13 -12.22
C ASN A 115 -0.95 -5.30 -12.98
N LEU A 116 -0.46 -6.52 -13.19
CA LEU A 116 0.83 -6.77 -13.82
C LEU A 116 1.01 -6.09 -15.19
N PRO A 117 0.03 -6.15 -16.13
CA PRO A 117 0.21 -5.46 -17.41
C PRO A 117 0.34 -3.93 -17.27
N VAL A 118 -0.33 -3.34 -16.27
CA VAL A 118 -0.19 -1.89 -15.99
C VAL A 118 1.21 -1.59 -15.46
N LEU A 119 1.71 -2.42 -14.54
CA LEU A 119 3.06 -2.28 -13.99
C LEU A 119 4.13 -2.38 -15.08
N GLU A 120 4.01 -3.35 -16.01
CA GLU A 120 4.95 -3.55 -17.10
C GLU A 120 5.08 -2.30 -18.00
N HIS A 121 3.95 -1.68 -18.37
CA HIS A 121 3.96 -0.46 -19.19
C HIS A 121 4.55 0.72 -18.43
N GLU A 122 4.12 0.93 -17.18
CA GLU A 122 4.56 2.05 -16.36
C GLU A 122 6.02 1.93 -15.96
N PHE A 123 6.50 0.70 -15.68
CA PHE A 123 7.90 0.46 -15.33
C PHE A 123 8.85 0.88 -16.43
N LYS A 124 8.66 0.45 -17.69
CA LYS A 124 9.55 0.84 -18.80
C LYS A 124 9.58 2.35 -18.98
N ASN A 125 8.42 3.00 -18.96
CA ASN A 125 8.33 4.45 -19.08
C ASN A 125 9.09 5.13 -17.93
N GLY A 126 8.80 4.73 -16.70
CA GLY A 126 9.35 5.33 -15.49
C GLY A 126 10.86 5.15 -15.37
N ILE A 127 11.37 3.92 -15.56
CA ILE A 127 12.82 3.66 -15.44
C ILE A 127 13.63 4.39 -16.50
N ASN A 128 13.13 4.50 -17.72
CA ASN A 128 13.82 5.24 -18.78
C ASN A 128 13.86 6.75 -18.45
N ALA A 129 12.76 7.31 -17.92
CA ALA A 129 12.71 8.69 -17.48
C ALA A 129 13.67 8.94 -16.29
N TRP A 130 13.66 8.04 -15.30
CA TRP A 130 14.54 8.13 -14.13
C TRP A 130 16.03 8.07 -14.54
N LEU A 131 16.42 7.11 -15.39
CA LEU A 131 17.79 7.03 -15.93
C LEU A 131 18.18 8.31 -16.70
N GLY A 132 17.20 8.94 -17.34
CA GLY A 132 17.38 10.26 -17.97
C GLY A 132 17.70 11.37 -16.95
N SER A 133 17.12 11.34 -15.76
CA SER A 133 17.33 12.35 -14.72
C SER A 133 18.69 12.23 -14.01
N VAL A 134 19.24 11.00 -13.94
CA VAL A 134 20.55 10.73 -13.29
C VAL A 134 21.72 10.62 -14.30
N ARG A 135 21.60 11.31 -15.42
CA ARG A 135 22.68 11.36 -16.44
C ARG A 135 23.99 11.84 -15.82
N GLY A 136 25.07 11.10 -16.12
CA GLY A 136 26.39 11.35 -15.52
C GLY A 136 26.72 10.48 -14.32
N CYS A 137 25.74 9.92 -13.62
CA CYS A 137 25.96 8.99 -12.51
C CYS A 137 26.07 7.53 -12.97
N THR A 138 25.54 7.21 -14.15
CA THR A 138 25.56 5.85 -14.73
C THR A 138 25.67 5.90 -16.25
N ALA A 139 26.24 4.83 -16.85
CA ALA A 139 26.25 4.64 -18.30
C ALA A 139 24.90 4.13 -18.83
N MET A 140 24.00 3.62 -17.97
CA MET A 140 22.69 3.13 -18.37
C MET A 140 21.77 4.30 -18.75
N ARG A 141 21.01 4.13 -19.83
CA ARG A 141 20.08 5.14 -20.35
C ARG A 141 18.65 4.61 -20.47
N THR A 142 18.53 3.30 -20.66
CA THR A 142 17.26 2.63 -20.93
C THR A 142 17.19 1.29 -20.21
N LEU A 143 15.99 0.70 -20.16
CA LEU A 143 15.80 -0.66 -19.68
C LEU A 143 16.57 -1.68 -20.53
N ASP A 144 16.74 -1.44 -21.84
CA ASP A 144 17.56 -2.30 -22.69
C ASP A 144 19.01 -2.37 -22.23
N ASP A 145 19.60 -1.24 -21.80
CA ASP A 145 20.96 -1.21 -21.28
C ASP A 145 21.10 -2.05 -20.01
N ILE A 146 20.10 -1.96 -19.11
CA ILE A 146 20.06 -2.77 -17.89
C ILE A 146 19.99 -4.26 -18.23
N LEU A 147 19.09 -4.66 -19.14
CA LEU A 147 18.96 -6.05 -19.57
C LEU A 147 20.25 -6.58 -20.19
N ALA A 148 20.89 -5.78 -21.04
CA ALA A 148 22.17 -6.13 -21.66
C ALA A 148 23.30 -6.26 -20.62
N TYR A 149 23.33 -5.40 -19.63
CA TYR A 149 24.29 -5.48 -18.52
C TYR A 149 24.06 -6.76 -17.70
N ASN A 150 22.85 -7.04 -17.31
CA ASN A 150 22.48 -8.22 -16.53
C ASN A 150 22.90 -9.53 -17.23
N ARG A 151 22.66 -9.62 -18.57
CA ARG A 151 23.08 -10.78 -19.36
C ARG A 151 24.61 -10.96 -19.39
N ARG A 152 25.37 -9.87 -19.47
CA ARG A 152 26.84 -9.93 -19.42
C ARG A 152 27.38 -10.32 -18.05
N HIS A 153 26.60 -10.07 -17.00
CA HIS A 153 26.95 -10.37 -15.60
C HIS A 153 25.99 -11.39 -14.98
N ALA A 154 25.60 -12.41 -15.78
CA ALA A 154 24.51 -13.33 -15.42
C ALA A 154 24.73 -14.03 -14.06
N GLN A 155 25.96 -14.41 -13.73
CA GLN A 155 26.28 -15.09 -12.48
C GLN A 155 25.95 -14.25 -11.24
N THR A 156 26.06 -12.93 -11.31
CA THR A 156 25.79 -12.02 -10.18
C THR A 156 24.40 -11.41 -10.24
N CYS A 157 23.90 -11.11 -11.46
CA CYS A 157 22.65 -10.35 -11.63
C CYS A 157 21.41 -11.22 -11.86
N LEU A 158 21.57 -12.44 -12.39
CA LEU A 158 20.44 -13.27 -12.84
C LEU A 158 20.16 -14.50 -11.97
N ARG A 159 20.52 -14.47 -10.69
CA ARG A 159 20.25 -15.58 -9.77
C ARG A 159 18.77 -16.00 -9.77
N TYR A 160 17.86 -15.05 -9.97
CA TYR A 160 16.41 -15.25 -9.98
C TYR A 160 15.76 -14.92 -11.34
N GLY A 161 16.58 -14.81 -12.41
CA GLY A 161 16.10 -14.39 -13.73
C GLY A 161 15.82 -12.89 -13.84
N GLN A 162 15.20 -12.49 -14.95
CA GLN A 162 14.77 -11.10 -15.20
C GLN A 162 13.48 -11.02 -16.06
N ASP A 163 12.61 -12.00 -15.96
CA ASP A 163 11.44 -12.15 -16.83
C ASP A 163 10.51 -10.93 -16.81
N LEU A 164 10.31 -10.32 -15.63
CA LEU A 164 9.49 -9.11 -15.48
C LEU A 164 10.11 -7.89 -16.15
N LEU A 165 11.43 -7.78 -16.15
CA LEU A 165 12.14 -6.72 -16.88
C LEU A 165 12.01 -6.92 -18.38
N GLU A 166 12.12 -8.16 -18.85
CA GLU A 166 11.99 -8.52 -20.25
C GLU A 166 10.55 -8.32 -20.76
N SER A 167 9.55 -8.69 -19.97
CA SER A 167 8.15 -8.44 -20.33
C SER A 167 7.83 -6.95 -20.37
N SER A 168 8.29 -6.19 -19.39
CA SER A 168 8.16 -4.72 -19.39
C SER A 168 8.85 -4.10 -20.63
N ASN A 169 10.00 -4.63 -21.00
CA ASN A 169 10.75 -4.10 -22.15
C ASN A 169 10.06 -4.34 -23.50
N ARG A 170 9.16 -5.32 -23.60
CA ARG A 170 8.34 -5.53 -24.82
C ARG A 170 7.26 -4.47 -25.02
N THR A 171 6.90 -3.69 -24.00
CA THR A 171 5.97 -2.57 -24.15
C THR A 171 6.60 -1.41 -24.92
N SER A 172 5.79 -0.48 -25.44
CA SER A 172 6.31 0.69 -26.15
C SER A 172 7.03 1.69 -25.25
N GLY A 173 6.68 1.72 -23.95
CA GLY A 173 7.16 2.74 -23.00
C GLY A 173 6.53 4.11 -23.19
N THR A 174 5.48 4.25 -24.02
CA THR A 174 4.83 5.53 -24.31
C THR A 174 3.57 5.79 -23.49
N LEU A 175 3.03 4.75 -22.82
CA LEU A 175 1.76 4.77 -22.08
C LEU A 175 0.54 5.18 -22.94
N ARG A 176 0.58 4.93 -24.25
CA ARG A 176 -0.47 5.30 -25.21
C ARG A 176 -1.27 4.10 -25.73
N GLU A 177 -0.86 2.90 -25.36
CA GLU A 177 -1.52 1.66 -25.77
C GLU A 177 -2.95 1.60 -25.23
N ALA A 178 -3.90 1.29 -26.13
CA ALA A 178 -5.31 1.25 -25.80
C ALA A 178 -5.61 0.19 -24.69
N ASP A 179 -4.92 -0.95 -24.71
CA ASP A 179 -5.08 -2.00 -23.70
C ASP A 179 -4.58 -1.56 -22.33
N TYR A 180 -3.43 -0.90 -22.26
CA TYR A 180 -2.91 -0.30 -21.03
C TYR A 180 -3.91 0.69 -20.45
N LEU A 181 -4.40 1.63 -21.25
CA LEU A 181 -5.36 2.65 -20.80
C LEU A 181 -6.67 2.04 -20.30
N ARG A 182 -7.21 1.04 -21.02
CA ARG A 182 -8.43 0.32 -20.59
C ARG A 182 -8.22 -0.40 -19.26
N GLN A 183 -7.12 -1.13 -19.11
CA GLN A 183 -6.83 -1.85 -17.87
C GLN A 183 -6.60 -0.91 -16.69
N ARG A 184 -5.85 0.16 -16.88
CA ARG A 184 -5.62 1.18 -15.86
C ARG A 184 -6.95 1.79 -15.38
N LEU A 185 -7.82 2.17 -16.30
CA LEU A 185 -9.15 2.71 -15.96
C LEU A 185 -10.02 1.67 -15.25
N ALA A 186 -10.02 0.42 -15.72
CA ALA A 186 -10.78 -0.66 -15.09
C ALA A 186 -10.30 -0.92 -13.65
N LEU A 187 -9.00 -1.01 -13.41
CA LEU A 187 -8.42 -1.20 -12.08
C LEU A 187 -8.75 -0.02 -11.16
N THR A 188 -8.63 1.21 -11.65
CA THR A 188 -9.00 2.41 -10.88
C THR A 188 -10.48 2.36 -10.46
N ARG A 189 -11.37 2.01 -11.37
CA ARG A 189 -12.79 1.89 -11.09
C ARG A 189 -13.08 0.77 -10.09
N GLN A 190 -12.52 -0.42 -10.31
CA GLN A 190 -12.72 -1.58 -9.42
C GLN A 190 -12.22 -1.31 -7.99
N THR A 191 -11.08 -0.65 -7.84
CA THR A 191 -10.47 -0.46 -6.51
C THR A 191 -10.99 0.77 -5.78
N ARG A 192 -11.37 1.84 -6.48
CA ARG A 192 -11.91 3.08 -5.91
C ARG A 192 -13.43 3.06 -5.90
N THR A 193 -14.06 3.51 -6.99
CA THR A 193 -15.50 3.82 -7.03
C THR A 193 -16.41 2.60 -6.86
N GLU A 194 -16.02 1.42 -7.31
CA GLU A 194 -16.74 0.16 -7.12
C GLU A 194 -16.23 -0.65 -5.94
N GLY A 195 -15.05 -0.28 -5.41
CA GLY A 195 -14.36 -0.93 -4.30
C GLY A 195 -14.46 -0.15 -3.00
N ILE A 196 -13.31 0.42 -2.58
CA ILE A 196 -13.16 1.06 -1.27
C ILE A 196 -14.16 2.19 -1.05
N ASP A 197 -14.24 3.16 -1.98
CA ASP A 197 -15.10 4.34 -1.82
C ASP A 197 -16.58 3.96 -1.75
N ARG A 198 -17.00 2.94 -2.52
CA ARG A 198 -18.38 2.42 -2.46
C ARG A 198 -18.71 1.92 -1.06
N LEU A 199 -17.85 1.06 -0.48
CA LEU A 199 -18.10 0.49 0.84
C LEU A 199 -18.12 1.57 1.92
N LEU A 200 -17.13 2.48 1.92
CA LEU A 200 -17.07 3.57 2.89
C LEU A 200 -18.34 4.43 2.85
N LYS A 201 -18.82 4.77 1.66
CA LYS A 201 -20.01 5.60 1.48
C LYS A 201 -21.31 4.86 1.80
N GLU A 202 -21.49 3.64 1.26
CA GLU A 202 -22.74 2.87 1.39
C GLU A 202 -23.03 2.51 2.83
N TYR A 203 -21.99 2.11 3.59
CA TYR A 203 -22.12 1.69 4.99
C TYR A 203 -21.73 2.78 5.98
N GLN A 204 -21.40 3.99 5.52
CA GLN A 204 -20.97 5.13 6.34
C GLN A 204 -19.80 4.75 7.25
N LEU A 205 -18.71 4.20 6.65
CA LEU A 205 -17.56 3.71 7.38
C LEU A 205 -16.43 4.74 7.41
N ASP A 206 -15.69 4.75 8.51
CA ASP A 206 -14.46 5.54 8.65
C ASP A 206 -13.27 4.83 7.97
N CYS A 207 -13.21 3.50 8.10
CA CYS A 207 -12.21 2.67 7.45
C CYS A 207 -12.67 1.22 7.31
N LEU A 208 -11.88 0.43 6.57
CA LEU A 208 -12.01 -1.03 6.45
C LEU A 208 -10.92 -1.71 7.27
N MET A 209 -11.21 -2.89 7.81
CA MET A 209 -10.26 -3.75 8.52
C MET A 209 -10.28 -5.15 7.92
N THR A 210 -9.12 -5.75 7.69
CA THR A 210 -8.98 -7.14 7.22
C THR A 210 -7.67 -7.75 7.72
N VAL A 211 -7.58 -9.07 7.71
CA VAL A 211 -6.34 -9.84 7.95
C VAL A 211 -5.72 -10.36 6.65
N LYS A 212 -6.43 -10.23 5.53
CA LYS A 212 -5.96 -10.65 4.22
C LYS A 212 -5.11 -9.58 3.55
N ILE A 213 -4.00 -9.98 2.97
CA ILE A 213 -3.25 -9.12 2.05
C ILE A 213 -4.09 -8.90 0.79
N THR A 214 -4.30 -7.67 0.44
CA THR A 214 -5.12 -7.30 -0.71
C THR A 214 -4.45 -6.25 -1.59
N GLY A 215 -4.68 -6.33 -2.90
CA GLY A 215 -4.24 -5.34 -3.88
C GLY A 215 -5.10 -4.06 -3.94
N TYR A 216 -6.22 -4.00 -3.24
CA TYR A 216 -7.16 -2.87 -3.36
C TYR A 216 -6.54 -1.52 -3.01
N ALA A 217 -5.95 -1.38 -1.82
CA ALA A 217 -5.35 -0.12 -1.39
C ALA A 217 -4.15 0.31 -2.24
N PRO A 218 -3.15 -0.55 -2.54
CA PRO A 218 -2.02 -0.13 -3.38
C PRO A 218 -2.45 0.23 -4.80
N ILE A 219 -3.32 -0.54 -5.46
CA ILE A 219 -3.79 -0.27 -6.83
C ILE A 219 -4.65 1.01 -6.87
N ALA A 220 -5.47 1.26 -5.84
CA ALA A 220 -6.20 2.51 -5.70
C ALA A 220 -5.28 3.72 -5.46
N GLY A 221 -4.02 3.52 -5.08
CA GLY A 221 -3.16 4.59 -4.59
C GLY A 221 -3.56 5.10 -3.20
N TYR A 222 -4.39 4.36 -2.47
CA TYR A 222 -4.97 4.72 -1.18
C TYR A 222 -4.10 4.27 -0.01
N PRO A 223 -4.27 4.87 1.16
CA PRO A 223 -3.48 4.52 2.33
C PRO A 223 -3.92 3.18 2.94
N CYS A 224 -2.96 2.50 3.58
CA CYS A 224 -3.24 1.41 4.50
C CYS A 224 -2.22 1.39 5.64
N ALA A 225 -2.66 0.94 6.81
CA ALA A 225 -1.82 0.72 7.98
C ALA A 225 -1.87 -0.76 8.36
N ALA A 226 -0.71 -1.32 8.75
CA ALA A 226 -0.59 -2.69 9.22
C ALA A 226 -0.17 -2.71 10.69
N VAL A 227 -0.90 -3.46 11.50
CA VAL A 227 -0.60 -3.73 12.90
C VAL A 227 -0.16 -5.17 13.04
N CYS A 228 1.00 -5.40 13.66
CA CYS A 228 1.47 -6.76 13.97
C CYS A 228 0.46 -7.44 14.90
N ALA A 229 -0.07 -8.59 14.49
CA ALA A 229 -1.00 -9.38 15.26
C ALA A 229 -0.45 -10.74 15.70
N GLN A 230 0.60 -11.20 15.03
CA GLN A 230 1.42 -12.34 15.45
C GLN A 230 2.87 -12.12 15.02
N SER A 231 3.79 -12.18 15.96
CA SER A 231 5.24 -12.05 15.71
C SER A 231 5.84 -13.37 15.18
N PRO A 232 6.96 -13.30 14.42
CA PRO A 232 7.59 -14.48 13.81
C PRO A 232 8.05 -15.57 14.82
N ASP A 233 8.36 -15.19 16.05
CA ASP A 233 8.71 -16.13 17.15
C ASP A 233 7.53 -16.99 17.60
N GLN A 234 6.32 -16.62 17.26
CA GLN A 234 5.07 -17.33 17.56
C GLN A 234 4.56 -18.19 16.39
N GLY A 235 5.25 -18.16 15.24
CA GLY A 235 4.87 -18.90 14.04
C GLY A 235 4.80 -18.00 12.79
N THR A 236 3.83 -18.24 11.92
CA THR A 236 3.65 -17.42 10.71
C THR A 236 3.28 -15.98 11.08
N PRO A 237 4.05 -14.96 10.65
CA PRO A 237 3.71 -13.57 10.91
C PRO A 237 2.35 -13.21 10.31
N CYS A 238 1.52 -12.55 11.10
CA CYS A 238 0.21 -12.07 10.65
C CYS A 238 -0.01 -10.62 11.10
N SER A 239 -0.83 -9.90 10.34
CA SER A 239 -1.14 -8.50 10.60
C SER A 239 -2.61 -8.21 10.41
N VAL A 240 -3.12 -7.24 11.17
CA VAL A 240 -4.40 -6.60 10.87
C VAL A 240 -4.12 -5.37 10.00
N LEU A 241 -4.80 -5.27 8.87
CA LEU A 241 -4.70 -4.16 7.92
C LEU A 241 -5.92 -3.24 8.08
N PHE A 242 -5.66 -1.95 8.16
CA PHE A 242 -6.67 -0.90 8.04
C PHE A 242 -6.51 -0.18 6.70
N ILE A 243 -7.62 0.07 6.01
CA ILE A 243 -7.66 0.65 4.67
C ILE A 243 -8.72 1.74 4.65
N SER A 244 -8.43 2.88 4.00
CA SER A 244 -9.44 3.91 3.77
C SER A 244 -9.21 4.61 2.42
N THR A 245 -9.99 5.67 2.14
CA THR A 245 -9.85 6.48 0.94
C THR A 245 -8.61 7.39 1.02
N ALA A 246 -8.28 8.07 -0.08
CA ALA A 246 -7.13 8.98 -0.11
C ALA A 246 -7.20 10.03 1.01
N TRP A 247 -6.05 10.38 1.56
CA TRP A 247 -5.86 11.41 2.59
C TRP A 247 -6.52 11.10 3.95
N SER A 248 -6.76 9.82 4.23
CA SER A 248 -7.34 9.34 5.49
C SER A 248 -6.30 8.75 6.44
N GLU A 249 -5.06 9.15 6.34
CA GLU A 249 -3.95 8.61 7.17
C GLU A 249 -4.22 8.80 8.67
N GLU A 250 -4.77 9.95 9.08
CA GLU A 250 -5.10 10.21 10.49
C GLU A 250 -6.11 9.20 11.02
N THR A 251 -7.16 8.90 10.24
CA THR A 251 -8.15 7.87 10.57
C THR A 251 -7.50 6.51 10.75
N LEU A 252 -6.58 6.14 9.83
CA LEU A 252 -5.87 4.87 9.90
C LEU A 252 -4.91 4.80 11.08
N ILE A 253 -4.20 5.89 11.39
CA ILE A 253 -3.32 5.99 12.56
C ILE A 253 -4.15 5.80 13.84
N THR A 254 -5.30 6.48 13.94
CA THR A 254 -6.20 6.35 15.10
C THR A 254 -6.66 4.90 15.28
N ALA A 255 -7.18 4.26 14.22
CA ALA A 255 -7.69 2.89 14.31
C ALA A 255 -6.58 1.87 14.61
N ALA A 256 -5.45 1.99 13.91
CA ALA A 256 -4.32 1.09 14.08
C ALA A 256 -3.67 1.23 15.47
N HIS A 257 -3.49 2.45 15.97
CA HIS A 257 -2.93 2.70 17.31
C HIS A 257 -3.84 2.19 18.42
N ALA A 258 -5.15 2.39 18.29
CA ALA A 258 -6.13 1.88 19.24
C ALA A 258 -6.08 0.34 19.34
N LEU A 259 -5.92 -0.36 18.20
CA LEU A 259 -5.75 -1.80 18.20
C LEU A 259 -4.38 -2.21 18.76
N GLU A 260 -3.30 -1.63 18.28
CA GLU A 260 -1.92 -1.99 18.63
C GLU A 260 -1.67 -1.94 20.14
N THR A 261 -2.12 -0.86 20.81
CA THR A 261 -1.93 -0.63 22.24
C THR A 261 -2.62 -1.63 23.15
N LYS A 262 -3.61 -2.36 22.65
CA LYS A 262 -4.34 -3.40 23.38
C LYS A 262 -3.91 -4.81 22.96
N LEU A 263 -3.57 -5.00 21.69
CA LEU A 263 -3.16 -6.29 21.17
C LEU A 263 -1.76 -6.70 21.66
N CYS A 264 -0.81 -5.75 21.71
CA CYS A 264 0.56 -5.91 22.21
C CYS A 264 1.30 -7.14 21.63
N ALA A 265 1.01 -7.51 20.39
CA ALA A 265 1.46 -8.77 19.78
C ALA A 265 2.90 -8.72 19.23
N ARG A 266 3.51 -7.53 19.16
CA ARG A 266 4.85 -7.39 18.61
C ARG A 266 5.92 -7.74 19.65
N HIS A 267 6.78 -8.71 19.31
CA HIS A 267 7.97 -9.04 20.10
C HIS A 267 9.26 -8.64 19.36
N ALA A 268 10.33 -8.45 20.11
CA ALA A 268 11.65 -8.24 19.53
C ALA A 268 12.12 -9.55 18.85
N PRO A 269 12.81 -9.48 17.69
CA PRO A 269 13.36 -10.68 17.07
C PRO A 269 14.41 -11.33 17.97
N ILE A 270 14.40 -12.67 18.00
CA ILE A 270 15.42 -13.47 18.67
C ILE A 270 16.45 -13.84 17.60
N PHE A 271 17.68 -13.35 17.74
CA PHE A 271 18.79 -13.75 16.87
C PHE A 271 19.43 -15.00 17.47
N GLN A 272 19.46 -16.09 16.70
CA GLN A 272 20.18 -17.32 17.05
C GLN A 272 21.61 -17.28 16.51
#